data_4454fdc449c63780aec97868639dcea2
#
_entry.id   4454fdc449c63780aec97868639dcea2
#
_cell.length_a   1.000
_cell.length_b   1.000
_cell.length_c   1.000
_cell.angle_alpha   90.00
_cell.angle_beta   90.00
_cell.angle_gamma   90.00
#
_symmetry.space_group_name_H-M   'P 1'
#
loop_
_entity.id
_entity.type
_entity.pdbx_description
1 polymer ?
#
loop_
_entity_poly.entity_id
_entity_poly.type
_entity_poly.pdbx_seq_one_letter_code
_entity_poly.pdbx_strand_id
1 'polypeptide(L)'
;MNKKNLYISILSILLGASIFFSSTVGADEGKFDRNEFEAKDSAITFIEKTTGIEKMDDVEKTTGHDIQQDDLTEVSLNNDISNMYIYNISSGGFVIVSSDKRSPEILGYSKKGTFDFEGKENIYSFIKNYDSQIKENKSLNTECNLSDVKEQPIVESLLDAKTIQYDQNFPYNLKTPIIEKIKFGEKSYIGKNAATGCVATAVAQIMKYHNYPKKGSKDHISILSNMYFNPRILTAKISIRQYDWNNILPFYSGNETDLQKNSIAELMSDIGISVDMSYGPSSGTSGSPVVQRALKENFGYSCFVQEIDRDDFCKENWEEKINNELTHIRPVYYQGIGDEGGHAFVLDGSDGNGFYHINWGWGGDSNGFFRLDALNPSILGTGGGSGGFNDHQSAVVGIAP
;
A
#
# COMPACT_ATOMS: atom_id res chain seq x y z
N MET A 1 -25.64 -52.12 -48.20
CA MET A 1 -26.74 -52.68 -47.40
C MET A 1 -27.05 -51.73 -46.25
N ASN A 2 -28.23 -51.11 -46.29
CA ASN A 2 -28.75 -50.14 -45.33
C ASN A 2 -29.03 -50.76 -43.97
N LYS A 3 -28.75 -50.04 -42.89
CA LYS A 3 -29.61 -50.06 -41.68
C LYS A 3 -29.72 -48.68 -41.08
N LYS A 4 -30.91 -48.14 -41.15
CA LYS A 4 -31.41 -46.93 -40.47
C LYS A 4 -31.59 -47.25 -38.99
N ASN A 5 -31.13 -46.41 -38.12
CA ASN A 5 -31.39 -46.46 -36.68
C ASN A 5 -32.53 -45.49 -36.35
N LEU A 6 -33.55 -46.06 -35.73
CA LEU A 6 -34.78 -45.48 -35.27
C LEU A 6 -34.55 -44.83 -33.88
N TYR A 7 -34.79 -43.52 -33.77
CA TYR A 7 -34.85 -42.84 -32.46
C TYR A 7 -36.25 -42.98 -31.90
N ILE A 8 -36.35 -43.60 -30.75
CA ILE A 8 -37.55 -43.62 -29.93
C ILE A 8 -37.42 -42.53 -28.83
N SER A 9 -38.26 -41.52 -28.89
CA SER A 9 -38.42 -40.52 -27.85
C SER A 9 -39.31 -41.12 -26.73
N ILE A 10 -38.79 -41.22 -25.52
CA ILE A 10 -39.60 -41.47 -24.33
C ILE A 10 -39.70 -40.14 -23.58
N LEU A 11 -40.90 -39.56 -23.62
CA LEU A 11 -41.32 -38.39 -22.87
C LEU A 11 -41.81 -38.87 -21.51
N SER A 12 -40.96 -38.77 -20.49
CA SER A 12 -41.36 -39.05 -19.12
C SER A 12 -41.73 -37.73 -18.44
N ILE A 13 -43.04 -37.53 -18.24
CA ILE A 13 -43.59 -36.47 -17.41
C ILE A 13 -43.33 -36.86 -15.95
N LEU A 14 -42.39 -36.20 -15.30
CA LEU A 14 -42.26 -36.22 -13.84
C LEU A 14 -42.73 -34.86 -13.31
N LEU A 15 -43.97 -34.83 -12.79
CA LEU A 15 -44.40 -33.81 -11.86
C LEU A 15 -43.58 -33.97 -10.57
N GLY A 16 -42.47 -33.25 -10.47
CA GLY A 16 -41.72 -33.07 -9.25
C GLY A 16 -42.18 -31.78 -8.59
N ALA A 17 -42.80 -31.90 -7.42
CA ALA A 17 -43.11 -30.77 -6.56
C ALA A 17 -41.84 -29.96 -6.30
N SER A 18 -41.80 -28.74 -6.82
CA SER A 18 -40.79 -27.73 -6.44
C SER A 18 -41.05 -27.35 -4.98
N ILE A 19 -40.34 -28.02 -4.08
CA ILE A 19 -40.19 -27.51 -2.72
C ILE A 19 -39.35 -26.26 -2.87
N PHE A 20 -40.02 -25.11 -2.89
CA PHE A 20 -39.37 -23.83 -2.63
C PHE A 20 -38.82 -23.93 -1.21
N PHE A 21 -37.54 -24.25 -1.05
CA PHE A 21 -36.80 -23.80 0.10
C PHE A 21 -36.72 -22.27 -0.02
N SER A 22 -37.70 -21.59 0.52
CA SER A 22 -37.55 -20.22 0.97
C SER A 22 -36.47 -20.30 2.06
N SER A 23 -35.20 -20.14 1.66
CA SER A 23 -34.19 -19.77 2.62
C SER A 23 -34.62 -18.42 3.17
N THR A 24 -35.07 -18.40 4.42
CA THR A 24 -35.20 -17.20 5.22
C THR A 24 -33.80 -16.62 5.44
N VAL A 25 -33.24 -15.99 4.42
CA VAL A 25 -32.16 -15.02 4.53
C VAL A 25 -32.84 -13.73 4.99
N GLY A 26 -33.13 -13.61 6.25
CA GLY A 26 -33.90 -12.48 6.73
C GLY A 26 -33.89 -12.26 8.25
N ALA A 27 -33.05 -12.98 8.99
CA ALA A 27 -33.04 -12.87 10.46
C ALA A 27 -31.70 -12.49 11.10
N ASP A 28 -30.61 -12.29 10.32
CA ASP A 28 -29.29 -12.01 10.85
C ASP A 28 -28.66 -10.72 10.24
N GLU A 29 -29.36 -10.01 9.35
CA GLU A 29 -28.96 -8.70 8.87
C GLU A 29 -29.03 -7.71 10.04
N GLY A 30 -27.88 -7.25 10.53
CA GLY A 30 -27.75 -6.31 11.65
C GLY A 30 -27.11 -6.86 12.91
N LYS A 31 -27.08 -8.17 13.13
CA LYS A 31 -26.46 -8.76 14.34
C LYS A 31 -24.93 -8.56 14.36
N PHE A 32 -24.31 -8.55 13.20
CA PHE A 32 -22.88 -8.39 13.04
C PHE A 32 -22.47 -6.98 12.59
N ASP A 33 -23.44 -6.11 12.29
CA ASP A 33 -23.12 -4.73 11.92
C ASP A 33 -22.66 -3.94 13.15
N ARG A 34 -21.60 -3.16 12.97
CA ARG A 34 -21.14 -2.15 13.93
C ARG A 34 -21.65 -0.80 13.45
N ASN A 35 -22.46 -0.14 14.26
CA ASN A 35 -22.94 1.20 13.96
C ASN A 35 -21.86 2.27 14.27
N GLU A 36 -22.10 3.53 13.89
CA GLU A 36 -21.16 4.63 14.08
C GLU A 36 -20.74 4.80 15.55
N PHE A 37 -21.69 4.67 16.49
CA PHE A 37 -21.41 4.80 17.92
C PHE A 37 -20.46 3.70 18.40
N GLU A 38 -20.75 2.44 18.06
CA GLU A 38 -19.88 1.30 18.37
C GLU A 38 -18.52 1.42 17.70
N ALA A 39 -18.44 1.95 16.48
CA ALA A 39 -17.19 2.16 15.78
C ALA A 39 -16.32 3.23 16.44
N LYS A 40 -16.94 4.34 16.89
CA LYS A 40 -16.22 5.38 17.67
C LYS A 40 -15.72 4.84 18.99
N ASP A 41 -16.52 4.04 19.69
CA ASP A 41 -16.13 3.39 20.96
C ASP A 41 -14.96 2.43 20.75
N SER A 42 -15.01 1.63 19.69
CA SER A 42 -13.89 0.76 19.28
C SER A 42 -12.62 1.57 19.00
N ALA A 43 -12.73 2.68 18.26
CA ALA A 43 -11.61 3.56 17.95
C ALA A 43 -10.98 4.14 19.22
N ILE A 44 -11.79 4.67 20.13
CA ILE A 44 -11.33 5.25 21.42
C ILE A 44 -10.60 4.19 22.24
N THR A 45 -11.25 3.02 22.44
CA THR A 45 -10.67 1.91 23.21
C THR A 45 -9.32 1.48 22.64
N PHE A 46 -9.22 1.40 21.30
CA PHE A 46 -7.97 1.03 20.64
C PHE A 46 -6.88 2.09 20.82
N ILE A 47 -7.23 3.37 20.66
CA ILE A 47 -6.29 4.48 20.80
C ILE A 47 -5.74 4.53 22.23
N GLU A 48 -6.60 4.47 23.24
CA GLU A 48 -6.20 4.45 24.65
C GLU A 48 -5.23 3.31 24.96
N LYS A 49 -5.50 2.13 24.45
CA LYS A 49 -4.62 0.96 24.60
C LYS A 49 -3.28 1.12 23.89
N THR A 50 -3.26 1.76 22.71
CA THR A 50 -2.08 1.80 21.81
C THR A 50 -1.21 3.03 22.06
N THR A 51 -1.78 4.14 22.52
CA THR A 51 -1.01 5.36 22.82
C THR A 51 -0.33 5.28 24.19
N GLY A 52 -0.60 4.17 24.94
CA GLY A 52 0.06 3.93 26.20
C GLY A 52 -0.11 5.13 27.15
N ILE A 53 -1.30 5.29 27.74
CA ILE A 53 -1.32 5.74 29.11
C ILE A 53 -0.86 4.52 29.91
N GLU A 54 0.41 4.13 29.74
CA GLU A 54 1.06 3.34 30.77
C GLU A 54 0.89 4.15 32.06
N LYS A 55 0.24 3.55 33.02
CA LYS A 55 0.32 3.95 34.41
C LYS A 55 1.79 3.81 34.80
N MET A 56 2.60 4.81 34.46
CA MET A 56 3.86 5.03 35.12
C MET A 56 3.49 5.50 36.51
N ASP A 57 3.69 4.60 37.47
CA ASP A 57 3.81 4.96 38.87
C ASP A 57 4.84 6.11 38.99
N ASP A 58 4.37 7.22 39.56
CA ASP A 58 5.19 8.36 40.04
C ASP A 58 5.97 9.22 39.03
N VAL A 59 5.31 9.96 38.13
CA VAL A 59 5.75 11.33 37.75
C VAL A 59 4.53 12.15 37.28
N GLU A 60 4.44 13.39 37.74
CA GLU A 60 3.41 14.42 37.60
C GLU A 60 2.47 14.29 36.39
N LYS A 61 1.16 14.22 36.71
CA LYS A 61 0.04 14.37 35.79
C LYS A 61 0.17 15.64 34.96
N THR A 62 0.78 15.51 33.78
CA THR A 62 0.47 16.42 32.68
C THR A 62 -0.81 15.86 32.04
N THR A 63 -1.90 16.54 32.26
CA THR A 63 -3.24 16.43 31.70
C THR A 63 -3.36 15.57 30.45
N GLY A 64 -3.43 14.23 30.61
CA GLY A 64 -3.96 13.35 29.60
C GLY A 64 -5.48 13.55 29.56
N HIS A 65 -6.00 14.24 28.58
CA HIS A 65 -7.43 14.19 28.30
C HIS A 65 -7.76 12.80 27.77
N ASP A 66 -8.67 12.11 28.46
CA ASP A 66 -9.29 10.90 27.90
C ASP A 66 -9.91 11.29 26.55
N ILE A 67 -9.63 10.54 25.50
CA ILE A 67 -10.18 10.81 24.16
C ILE A 67 -11.69 10.59 24.23
N GLN A 68 -12.44 11.57 23.76
CA GLN A 68 -13.89 11.53 23.71
C GLN A 68 -14.38 11.38 22.26
N GLN A 69 -15.63 11.02 22.08
CA GLN A 69 -16.24 10.91 20.74
C GLN A 69 -16.16 12.20 19.93
N ASP A 70 -16.18 13.36 20.58
CA ASP A 70 -16.06 14.68 19.93
C ASP A 70 -14.64 14.96 19.41
N ASP A 71 -13.64 14.21 19.85
CA ASP A 71 -12.26 14.28 19.35
C ASP A 71 -12.06 13.52 18.02
N LEU A 72 -13.08 12.74 17.60
CA LEU A 72 -13.06 11.95 16.39
C LEU A 72 -13.87 12.63 15.29
N THR A 73 -13.20 12.99 14.20
CA THR A 73 -13.83 13.52 13.00
C THR A 73 -13.87 12.43 11.92
N GLU A 74 -15.08 12.07 11.48
CA GLU A 74 -15.24 11.07 10.44
C GLU A 74 -14.79 11.59 9.07
N VAL A 75 -14.01 10.79 8.36
CA VAL A 75 -13.60 11.05 6.99
C VAL A 75 -14.73 10.65 6.05
N SER A 76 -15.17 11.56 5.20
CA SER A 76 -16.19 11.28 4.20
C SER A 76 -15.71 10.25 3.20
N LEU A 77 -16.38 9.11 3.13
CA LEU A 77 -16.11 8.05 2.19
C LEU A 77 -16.93 8.23 0.92
N ASN A 78 -16.38 7.79 -0.21
CA ASN A 78 -17.14 7.74 -1.46
C ASN A 78 -18.22 6.63 -1.37
N ASN A 79 -19.29 6.74 -2.16
CA ASN A 79 -20.45 5.83 -2.11
C ASN A 79 -20.13 4.36 -2.38
N ASP A 80 -18.96 4.03 -2.87
CA ASP A 80 -18.49 2.67 -3.16
C ASP A 80 -17.65 2.05 -2.04
N ILE A 81 -17.44 2.77 -0.92
CA ILE A 81 -16.85 2.28 0.32
C ILE A 81 -17.89 2.43 1.43
N SER A 82 -18.39 1.34 1.98
CA SER A 82 -19.51 1.33 2.92
C SER A 82 -19.33 0.40 4.12
N ASN A 83 -18.25 -0.37 4.16
CA ASN A 83 -18.05 -1.40 5.17
C ASN A 83 -17.01 -1.02 6.23
N MET A 84 -16.74 0.26 6.40
CA MET A 84 -15.83 0.75 7.44
C MET A 84 -16.12 2.20 7.82
N TYR A 85 -15.50 2.63 8.90
CA TYR A 85 -15.43 4.01 9.37
C TYR A 85 -13.96 4.43 9.45
N ILE A 86 -13.66 5.65 9.07
CA ILE A 86 -12.33 6.25 9.22
C ILE A 86 -12.48 7.52 10.04
N TYR A 87 -11.74 7.60 11.13
CA TYR A 87 -11.78 8.75 12.03
C TYR A 87 -10.41 9.41 12.10
N ASN A 88 -10.35 10.71 11.83
CA ASN A 88 -9.22 11.55 12.19
C ASN A 88 -9.36 11.99 13.65
N ILE A 89 -8.24 12.03 14.36
CA ILE A 89 -8.17 12.37 15.78
C ILE A 89 -7.74 13.83 15.92
N SER A 90 -8.43 14.64 16.75
CA SER A 90 -8.16 16.07 16.92
C SER A 90 -6.73 16.37 17.39
N SER A 91 -6.12 15.49 18.17
CA SER A 91 -4.73 15.59 18.60
C SER A 91 -3.70 15.12 17.56
N GLY A 92 -4.16 14.66 16.41
CA GLY A 92 -3.36 14.05 15.34
C GLY A 92 -3.44 12.52 15.33
N GLY A 93 -3.34 11.95 14.14
CA GLY A 93 -3.51 10.52 13.89
C GLY A 93 -4.88 10.18 13.31
N PHE A 94 -5.08 8.90 13.01
CA PHE A 94 -6.35 8.36 12.52
C PHE A 94 -6.54 6.89 12.92
N VAL A 95 -7.78 6.41 12.84
CA VAL A 95 -8.13 4.99 13.03
C VAL A 95 -9.13 4.57 11.97
N ILE A 96 -8.96 3.36 11.44
CA ILE A 96 -9.87 2.71 10.49
C ILE A 96 -10.52 1.53 11.20
N VAL A 97 -11.85 1.54 11.28
CA VAL A 97 -12.67 0.55 11.99
C VAL A 97 -13.58 -0.17 10.99
N SER A 98 -13.60 -1.50 11.00
CA SER A 98 -14.56 -2.27 10.21
C SER A 98 -16.00 -2.05 10.71
N SER A 99 -16.96 -1.90 9.79
CA SER A 99 -18.38 -1.88 10.15
C SER A 99 -18.98 -3.27 10.40
N ASP A 100 -18.21 -4.35 10.25
CA ASP A 100 -18.67 -5.73 10.40
C ASP A 100 -17.88 -6.49 11.45
N LYS A 101 -18.58 -7.08 12.41
CA LYS A 101 -17.99 -7.82 13.55
C LYS A 101 -17.37 -9.17 13.15
N ARG A 102 -17.58 -9.62 11.92
CA ARG A 102 -16.95 -10.83 11.35
C ARG A 102 -15.57 -10.55 10.75
N SER A 103 -15.21 -9.29 10.62
CA SER A 103 -13.88 -8.83 10.16
C SER A 103 -13.08 -8.27 11.33
N PRO A 104 -11.74 -8.17 11.20
CA PRO A 104 -10.91 -7.53 12.21
C PRO A 104 -11.45 -6.15 12.57
N GLU A 105 -11.56 -5.85 13.85
CA GLU A 105 -12.15 -4.61 14.34
C GLU A 105 -11.40 -3.38 13.84
N ILE A 106 -10.07 -3.36 14.02
CA ILE A 106 -9.19 -2.30 13.55
C ILE A 106 -8.46 -2.79 12.30
N LEU A 107 -8.52 -1.99 11.24
CA LEU A 107 -7.90 -2.27 9.94
C LEU A 107 -6.61 -1.49 9.75
N GLY A 108 -6.50 -0.31 10.37
CA GLY A 108 -5.32 0.52 10.31
C GLY A 108 -5.40 1.70 11.25
N TYR A 109 -4.26 2.30 11.56
CA TYR A 109 -4.17 3.49 12.40
C TYR A 109 -2.86 4.25 12.18
N SER A 110 -2.84 5.51 12.59
CA SER A 110 -1.62 6.30 12.75
C SER A 110 -1.67 7.10 14.04
N LYS A 111 -0.52 7.34 14.65
CA LYS A 111 -0.37 8.22 15.82
C LYS A 111 -0.09 9.68 15.43
N LYS A 112 0.04 9.98 14.13
CA LYS A 112 0.42 11.28 13.59
C LYS A 112 -0.32 11.58 12.31
N GLY A 113 -0.38 12.87 11.93
CA GLY A 113 -0.96 13.29 10.67
C GLY A 113 -2.48 13.15 10.65
N THR A 114 -3.03 13.07 9.45
CA THR A 114 -4.46 12.89 9.18
C THR A 114 -4.62 11.92 8.02
N PHE A 115 -5.78 11.28 7.95
CA PHE A 115 -6.16 10.46 6.81
C PHE A 115 -6.97 11.30 5.81
N ASP A 116 -6.62 11.21 4.54
CA ASP A 116 -7.27 11.94 3.46
C ASP A 116 -7.10 11.20 2.13
N PHE A 117 -8.13 11.25 1.26
CA PHE A 117 -8.13 10.64 -0.07
C PHE A 117 -7.85 11.63 -1.20
N GLU A 118 -7.85 12.94 -0.97
CA GLU A 118 -7.77 13.92 -2.03
C GLU A 118 -6.47 13.79 -2.84
N GLY A 119 -6.60 13.42 -4.12
CA GLY A 119 -5.46 13.20 -5.01
C GLY A 119 -4.64 11.93 -4.74
N LYS A 120 -5.12 11.02 -3.88
CA LYS A 120 -4.41 9.82 -3.41
C LYS A 120 -5.12 8.54 -3.86
N GLU A 121 -5.27 8.35 -5.16
CA GLU A 121 -5.99 7.23 -5.77
C GLU A 121 -5.52 5.85 -5.26
N ASN A 122 -4.24 5.73 -4.89
CA ASN A 122 -3.67 4.47 -4.42
C ASN A 122 -4.11 4.11 -3.00
N ILE A 123 -4.18 5.10 -2.09
CA ILE A 123 -4.71 4.88 -0.73
C ILE A 123 -6.19 4.54 -0.84
N TYR A 124 -6.92 5.25 -1.71
CA TYR A 124 -8.30 4.94 -1.99
C TYR A 124 -8.46 3.49 -2.47
N SER A 125 -7.67 3.03 -3.42
CA SER A 125 -7.70 1.64 -3.90
C SER A 125 -7.36 0.63 -2.80
N PHE A 126 -6.39 0.92 -1.93
CA PHE A 126 -6.05 0.06 -0.79
C PHE A 126 -7.21 -0.06 0.21
N ILE A 127 -7.86 1.06 0.54
CA ILE A 127 -9.02 1.07 1.45
C ILE A 127 -10.25 0.40 0.82
N LYS A 128 -10.48 0.62 -0.48
CA LYS A 128 -11.54 -0.07 -1.23
C LYS A 128 -11.36 -1.59 -1.23
N ASN A 129 -10.12 -2.05 -1.19
CA ASN A 129 -9.84 -3.46 -1.01
C ASN A 129 -10.33 -3.99 0.34
N TYR A 130 -10.09 -3.28 1.43
CA TYR A 130 -10.68 -3.66 2.72
C TYR A 130 -12.21 -3.76 2.62
N ASP A 131 -12.86 -2.80 1.97
CA ASP A 131 -14.31 -2.80 1.76
C ASP A 131 -14.77 -4.07 1.04
N SER A 132 -14.08 -4.44 -0.04
CA SER A 132 -14.39 -5.64 -0.83
C SER A 132 -14.22 -6.91 -0.01
N GLN A 133 -13.14 -7.03 0.77
CA GLN A 133 -12.88 -8.17 1.63
C GLN A 133 -13.91 -8.30 2.75
N ILE A 134 -14.30 -7.19 3.39
CA ILE A 134 -15.35 -7.20 4.41
C ILE A 134 -16.69 -7.62 3.81
N LYS A 135 -17.01 -7.13 2.60
CA LYS A 135 -18.22 -7.52 1.87
C LYS A 135 -18.22 -9.01 1.54
N GLU A 136 -17.08 -9.59 1.19
CA GLU A 136 -16.93 -11.02 0.98
C GLU A 136 -17.15 -11.81 2.27
N ASN A 137 -16.56 -11.41 3.40
CA ASN A 137 -16.81 -12.00 4.71
C ASN A 137 -18.29 -11.99 5.10
N LYS A 138 -18.98 -10.87 4.84
CA LYS A 138 -20.42 -10.77 5.03
C LYS A 138 -21.18 -11.83 4.21
N SER A 139 -20.81 -12.01 2.95
CA SER A 139 -21.47 -12.94 2.04
C SER A 139 -21.24 -14.41 2.42
N LEU A 140 -20.06 -14.74 2.92
CA LEU A 140 -19.66 -16.08 3.34
C LEU A 140 -20.14 -16.42 4.77
N ASN A 141 -20.65 -15.43 5.51
CA ASN A 141 -21.01 -15.54 6.92
C ASN A 141 -19.87 -16.13 7.80
N THR A 142 -18.63 -15.72 7.51
CA THR A 142 -17.43 -16.25 8.16
C THR A 142 -16.96 -15.27 9.23
N GLU A 143 -16.78 -15.77 10.46
CA GLU A 143 -16.18 -14.98 11.55
C GLU A 143 -14.66 -15.04 11.46
N CYS A 144 -14.01 -13.89 11.60
CA CYS A 144 -12.56 -13.81 11.67
C CYS A 144 -12.09 -14.25 13.07
N ASN A 145 -11.44 -15.40 13.16
CA ASN A 145 -10.79 -15.83 14.40
C ASN A 145 -9.41 -15.16 14.53
N LEU A 146 -9.36 -14.05 15.26
CA LEU A 146 -8.10 -13.36 15.59
C LEU A 146 -7.22 -14.12 16.60
N SER A 147 -7.65 -15.30 17.09
CA SER A 147 -6.99 -16.05 18.15
C SER A 147 -5.61 -16.61 17.79
N ASP A 148 -5.21 -16.59 16.53
CA ASP A 148 -3.97 -17.19 16.03
C ASP A 148 -2.90 -16.17 15.62
N VAL A 149 -3.01 -14.91 16.03
CA VAL A 149 -1.94 -13.93 15.82
C VAL A 149 -0.77 -14.32 16.74
N LYS A 150 0.24 -14.97 16.15
CA LYS A 150 1.52 -15.19 16.86
C LYS A 150 2.11 -13.81 17.20
N GLU A 151 2.69 -13.70 18.39
CA GLU A 151 3.46 -12.51 18.74
C GLU A 151 4.49 -12.24 17.66
N GLN A 152 4.41 -11.06 17.07
CA GLN A 152 5.33 -10.59 16.05
C GLN A 152 6.33 -9.61 16.68
N PRO A 153 7.51 -9.43 16.09
CA PRO A 153 8.46 -8.44 16.59
C PRO A 153 7.90 -7.02 16.44
N ILE A 154 8.12 -6.21 17.46
CA ILE A 154 7.84 -4.77 17.42
C ILE A 154 9.06 -4.10 16.79
N VAL A 155 8.85 -3.37 15.71
CA VAL A 155 9.88 -2.58 15.03
C VAL A 155 9.30 -1.19 14.76
N GLU A 156 9.87 -0.16 15.38
CA GLU A 156 9.48 1.23 15.09
C GLU A 156 9.72 1.56 13.62
N SER A 157 8.92 2.49 13.08
CA SER A 157 9.09 2.93 11.69
C SER A 157 10.51 3.44 11.43
N LEU A 158 11.22 2.74 10.55
CA LEU A 158 12.62 3.03 10.22
C LEU A 158 12.75 4.34 9.44
N LEU A 159 11.78 4.64 8.57
CA LEU A 159 11.78 5.87 7.76
C LEU A 159 11.36 7.07 8.60
N ASP A 160 10.33 6.94 9.43
CA ASP A 160 9.89 8.03 10.32
C ASP A 160 10.99 8.41 11.32
N ALA A 161 11.73 7.45 11.84
CA ALA A 161 12.88 7.70 12.73
C ALA A 161 13.95 8.58 12.06
N LYS A 162 14.01 8.59 10.71
CA LYS A 162 14.88 9.45 9.90
C LYS A 162 14.14 10.56 9.18
N THR A 163 12.86 10.76 9.45
CA THR A 163 11.98 11.76 8.83
C THR A 163 11.93 11.68 7.30
N ILE A 164 12.09 10.47 6.71
CA ILE A 164 12.10 10.29 5.27
C ILE A 164 10.67 10.25 4.76
N GLN A 165 10.30 11.28 3.98
CA GLN A 165 8.95 11.49 3.48
C GLN A 165 9.00 12.08 2.08
N TYR A 166 9.10 11.22 1.07
CA TYR A 166 9.18 11.65 -0.34
C TYR A 166 7.82 11.68 -1.01
N ASP A 167 7.73 12.49 -2.06
CA ASP A 167 6.57 12.68 -2.91
C ASP A 167 6.95 12.44 -4.37
N GLN A 168 5.97 12.46 -5.28
CA GLN A 168 6.17 12.21 -6.71
C GLN A 168 6.21 13.47 -7.56
N ASN A 169 5.89 14.63 -6.97
CA ASN A 169 5.82 15.92 -7.64
C ASN A 169 7.07 16.78 -7.38
N PHE A 170 6.94 18.09 -7.56
CA PHE A 170 8.02 19.04 -7.29
C PHE A 170 8.46 18.99 -5.81
N PRO A 171 9.77 18.96 -5.50
CA PRO A 171 10.92 19.09 -6.44
C PRO A 171 11.42 17.74 -6.99
N TYR A 172 10.85 16.62 -6.58
CA TYR A 172 11.32 15.27 -6.91
C TYR A 172 11.32 15.00 -8.43
N ASN A 173 10.35 15.55 -9.15
CA ASN A 173 10.18 15.34 -10.59
C ASN A 173 10.87 16.37 -11.50
N LEU A 174 11.73 17.24 -10.98
CA LEU A 174 12.40 18.29 -11.79
C LEU A 174 13.19 17.76 -12.98
N LYS A 175 13.65 16.50 -12.94
CA LYS A 175 14.44 15.87 -14.01
C LYS A 175 13.70 14.75 -14.74
N THR A 176 12.42 14.58 -14.48
CA THR A 176 11.59 13.68 -15.30
C THR A 176 11.28 14.32 -16.66
N PRO A 177 10.93 13.52 -17.68
CA PRO A 177 10.55 14.05 -18.99
C PRO A 177 9.38 15.04 -18.94
N ILE A 178 9.45 16.08 -19.75
CA ILE A 178 8.35 17.05 -19.90
C ILE A 178 7.29 16.46 -20.83
N ILE A 179 6.05 16.42 -20.39
CA ILE A 179 4.90 15.87 -21.14
C ILE A 179 4.64 16.66 -22.40
N GLU A 180 4.58 15.97 -23.55
CA GLU A 180 4.46 16.56 -24.88
C GLU A 180 3.05 16.47 -25.45
N LYS A 181 2.30 15.48 -25.04
CA LYS A 181 0.96 15.18 -25.55
C LYS A 181 -0.01 15.01 -24.40
N ILE A 182 -1.30 15.18 -24.66
CA ILE A 182 -2.38 14.89 -23.69
C ILE A 182 -3.37 13.93 -24.33
N LYS A 183 -4.02 13.13 -23.49
CA LYS A 183 -5.19 12.37 -23.86
C LYS A 183 -6.40 13.31 -23.92
N PHE A 184 -7.30 13.10 -24.86
CA PHE A 184 -8.50 13.91 -25.02
C PHE A 184 -9.37 13.86 -23.74
N GLY A 185 -9.74 15.03 -23.22
CA GLY A 185 -10.61 15.17 -22.04
C GLY A 185 -9.88 15.29 -20.69
N GLU A 186 -8.56 15.13 -20.61
CA GLU A 186 -7.78 15.32 -19.38
C GLU A 186 -7.39 16.79 -19.17
N LYS A 187 -7.10 17.18 -17.90
CA LYS A 187 -6.49 18.47 -17.57
C LYS A 187 -5.18 18.61 -18.33
N SER A 188 -4.86 19.82 -18.81
CA SER A 188 -3.62 20.04 -19.56
C SER A 188 -2.38 19.85 -18.70
N TYR A 189 -1.63 18.79 -19.00
CA TYR A 189 -0.31 18.50 -18.42
C TYR A 189 0.85 18.85 -19.37
N ILE A 190 0.56 19.31 -20.61
CA ILE A 190 1.59 19.68 -21.59
C ILE A 190 2.52 20.74 -20.98
N GLY A 191 3.82 20.54 -21.14
CA GLY A 191 4.85 21.43 -20.63
C GLY A 191 5.18 21.23 -19.14
N LYS A 192 4.52 20.31 -18.44
CA LYS A 192 4.85 19.93 -17.06
C LYS A 192 5.73 18.70 -17.03
N ASN A 193 6.55 18.60 -15.99
CA ASN A 193 7.29 17.37 -15.71
C ASN A 193 6.32 16.23 -15.39
N ALA A 194 6.61 15.03 -15.88
CA ALA A 194 5.90 13.81 -15.47
C ALA A 194 6.09 13.55 -13.97
N ALA A 195 5.17 12.85 -13.33
CA ALA A 195 5.38 12.36 -11.96
C ALA A 195 6.59 11.41 -11.91
N THR A 196 7.26 11.29 -10.77
CA THR A 196 8.38 10.33 -10.61
C THR A 196 7.91 8.88 -10.70
N GLY A 197 6.67 8.62 -10.28
CA GLY A 197 6.09 7.29 -10.12
C GLY A 197 6.37 6.68 -8.74
N CYS A 198 5.39 5.92 -8.24
CA CYS A 198 5.44 5.32 -6.90
C CYS A 198 6.65 4.39 -6.71
N VAL A 199 7.01 3.63 -7.76
CA VAL A 199 8.17 2.72 -7.72
C VAL A 199 9.47 3.49 -7.49
N ALA A 200 9.71 4.57 -8.24
CA ALA A 200 10.92 5.38 -8.06
C ALA A 200 10.94 6.05 -6.68
N THR A 201 9.79 6.50 -6.20
CA THR A 201 9.66 7.13 -4.88
C THR A 201 9.96 6.13 -3.75
N ALA A 202 9.38 4.93 -3.78
CA ALA A 202 9.64 3.89 -2.79
C ALA A 202 11.12 3.48 -2.75
N VAL A 203 11.72 3.24 -3.93
CA VAL A 203 13.14 2.89 -4.04
C VAL A 203 14.02 4.03 -3.52
N ALA A 204 13.73 5.29 -3.88
CA ALA A 204 14.50 6.45 -3.41
C ALA A 204 14.46 6.61 -1.90
N GLN A 205 13.33 6.35 -1.25
CA GLN A 205 13.20 6.39 0.21
C GLN A 205 14.10 5.33 0.88
N ILE A 206 14.11 4.09 0.36
CA ILE A 206 15.00 3.03 0.85
C ILE A 206 16.47 3.39 0.63
N MET A 207 16.82 3.91 -0.56
CA MET A 207 18.18 4.36 -0.85
C MET A 207 18.61 5.50 0.07
N LYS A 208 17.71 6.45 0.38
CA LYS A 208 17.97 7.51 1.35
C LYS A 208 18.14 6.97 2.77
N TYR A 209 17.36 5.99 3.15
CA TYR A 209 17.50 5.34 4.46
C TYR A 209 18.92 4.80 4.67
N HIS A 210 19.47 4.14 3.65
CA HIS A 210 20.83 3.59 3.67
C HIS A 210 21.91 4.63 3.36
N ASN A 211 21.58 5.79 2.79
CA ASN A 211 22.53 6.74 2.17
C ASN A 211 23.49 6.01 1.20
N TYR A 212 22.94 5.15 0.36
CA TYR A 212 23.68 4.26 -0.54
C TYR A 212 23.00 4.19 -1.93
N PRO A 213 23.79 4.03 -3.02
CA PRO A 213 25.25 3.99 -3.07
C PRO A 213 25.89 5.39 -3.02
N LYS A 214 27.16 5.47 -2.72
CA LYS A 214 27.92 6.72 -2.92
C LYS A 214 28.19 6.98 -4.39
N LYS A 215 28.41 5.91 -5.16
CA LYS A 215 28.61 5.92 -6.61
C LYS A 215 27.82 4.76 -7.22
N GLY A 216 27.16 5.02 -8.33
CA GLY A 216 26.44 3.99 -9.06
C GLY A 216 27.37 3.01 -9.78
N SER A 217 26.81 1.88 -10.21
CA SER A 217 27.57 0.75 -10.78
C SER A 217 27.51 0.70 -12.29
N LYS A 218 26.33 0.72 -12.90
CA LYS A 218 26.10 0.45 -14.32
C LYS A 218 25.06 1.41 -14.90
N ASP A 219 25.35 1.93 -16.09
CA ASP A 219 24.41 2.75 -16.84
C ASP A 219 23.18 1.94 -17.27
N HIS A 220 22.07 2.66 -17.48
CA HIS A 220 20.86 2.08 -18.02
C HIS A 220 20.31 2.91 -19.16
N ILE A 221 19.72 2.21 -20.15
CA ILE A 221 19.04 2.81 -21.29
C ILE A 221 17.62 2.28 -21.34
N SER A 222 16.66 3.18 -21.36
CA SER A 222 15.24 2.89 -21.45
C SER A 222 14.63 3.54 -22.70
N ILE A 223 13.58 2.95 -23.22
CA ILE A 223 12.81 3.50 -24.36
C ILE A 223 11.48 4.04 -23.82
N LEU A 224 11.30 5.35 -23.86
CA LEU A 224 10.04 6.00 -23.54
C LEU A 224 9.20 6.14 -24.81
N SER A 225 8.07 5.43 -24.86
CA SER A 225 7.11 5.52 -25.97
C SER A 225 5.71 5.19 -25.44
N ASN A 226 4.87 6.22 -25.28
CA ASN A 226 3.50 6.05 -24.82
C ASN A 226 2.61 7.20 -25.34
N MET A 227 1.39 7.31 -24.86
CA MET A 227 0.45 8.34 -25.33
C MET A 227 0.87 9.78 -24.98
N TYR A 228 1.76 9.98 -24.03
CA TYR A 228 2.21 11.30 -23.56
C TYR A 228 3.50 11.78 -24.22
N PHE A 229 4.25 10.88 -24.88
CA PHE A 229 5.57 11.17 -25.44
C PHE A 229 5.73 10.64 -26.87
N ASN A 230 6.55 11.34 -27.65
CA ASN A 230 7.13 10.76 -28.86
C ASN A 230 8.21 9.73 -28.48
N PRO A 231 8.39 8.67 -29.27
CA PRO A 231 9.42 7.67 -28.99
C PRO A 231 10.80 8.32 -28.83
N ARG A 232 11.45 8.04 -27.72
CA ARG A 232 12.80 8.54 -27.42
C ARG A 232 13.58 7.56 -26.54
N ILE A 233 14.88 7.70 -26.57
CA ILE A 233 15.80 6.99 -25.68
C ILE A 233 16.06 7.88 -24.47
N LEU A 234 15.92 7.30 -23.28
CA LEU A 234 16.37 7.88 -22.02
C LEU A 234 17.63 7.14 -21.57
N THR A 235 18.59 7.85 -21.04
CA THR A 235 19.86 7.28 -20.56
C THR A 235 20.17 7.80 -19.16
N ALA A 236 20.33 6.89 -18.22
CA ALA A 236 20.86 7.16 -16.89
C ALA A 236 22.35 6.76 -16.84
N LYS A 237 23.23 7.75 -16.70
CA LYS A 237 24.68 7.53 -16.62
C LYS A 237 25.11 7.28 -15.18
N ILE A 238 24.65 6.19 -14.64
CA ILE A 238 24.75 5.83 -13.22
C ILE A 238 26.19 5.45 -12.86
N SER A 239 26.93 4.81 -13.75
CA SER A 239 28.31 4.37 -13.50
C SER A 239 29.30 5.48 -13.14
N ILE A 240 28.99 6.71 -13.56
CA ILE A 240 29.77 7.90 -13.23
C ILE A 240 29.10 8.81 -12.20
N ARG A 241 27.86 8.49 -11.79
CA ARG A 241 27.08 9.28 -10.86
C ARG A 241 27.64 9.16 -9.45
N GLN A 242 27.81 10.29 -8.77
CA GLN A 242 28.08 10.35 -7.34
C GLN A 242 26.86 10.98 -6.65
N TYR A 243 26.29 10.25 -5.70
CA TYR A 243 25.12 10.71 -4.95
C TYR A 243 25.58 11.44 -3.69
N ASP A 244 25.26 12.73 -3.62
CA ASP A 244 25.54 13.56 -2.45
C ASP A 244 24.42 13.45 -1.43
N TRP A 245 24.52 12.45 -0.57
CA TRP A 245 23.51 12.16 0.44
C TRP A 245 23.32 13.27 1.47
N ASN A 246 24.27 14.21 1.60
CA ASN A 246 24.09 15.39 2.46
C ASN A 246 23.16 16.42 1.80
N ASN A 247 23.11 16.50 0.48
CA ASN A 247 22.22 17.36 -0.28
C ASN A 247 20.94 16.65 -0.76
N ILE A 248 20.86 15.35 -0.61
CA ILE A 248 19.60 14.60 -0.74
C ILE A 248 18.93 14.60 0.64
N LEU A 249 17.99 15.51 0.88
CA LEU A 249 17.33 15.68 2.17
C LEU A 249 16.32 14.56 2.45
N PRO A 250 15.95 14.32 3.72
CA PRO A 250 14.93 13.32 4.06
C PRO A 250 13.50 13.76 3.69
N PHE A 251 13.22 15.05 3.62
CA PHE A 251 11.96 15.64 3.17
C PHE A 251 12.19 17.02 2.55
N TYR A 252 11.18 17.55 1.84
CA TYR A 252 11.27 18.84 1.15
C TYR A 252 10.04 19.69 1.47
N SER A 253 10.28 20.90 1.98
CA SER A 253 9.24 21.85 2.45
C SER A 253 9.06 23.08 1.58
N GLY A 254 9.88 23.23 0.51
CA GLY A 254 9.87 24.34 -0.42
C GLY A 254 10.99 25.37 -0.19
N ASN A 255 11.74 25.28 0.91
CA ASN A 255 12.83 26.22 1.27
C ASN A 255 14.24 25.73 0.89
N GLU A 256 14.33 24.62 0.17
CA GLU A 256 15.60 23.98 -0.17
C GLU A 256 16.35 24.76 -1.25
N THR A 257 17.67 24.65 -1.21
CA THR A 257 18.55 25.20 -2.26
C THR A 257 18.36 24.47 -3.58
N ASP A 258 18.71 25.10 -4.69
CA ASP A 258 18.66 24.47 -6.00
C ASP A 258 19.55 23.22 -6.08
N LEU A 259 20.68 23.20 -5.35
CA LEU A 259 21.54 22.02 -5.25
C LEU A 259 20.79 20.86 -4.63
N GLN A 260 20.09 21.06 -3.52
CA GLN A 260 19.30 20.04 -2.83
C GLN A 260 18.14 19.52 -3.69
N LYS A 261 17.38 20.43 -4.32
CA LYS A 261 16.28 20.07 -5.25
C LYS A 261 16.81 19.27 -6.45
N ASN A 262 17.93 19.68 -7.04
CA ASN A 262 18.52 18.96 -8.16
C ASN A 262 19.10 17.61 -7.75
N SER A 263 19.63 17.47 -6.54
CA SER A 263 20.21 16.22 -6.07
C SER A 263 19.15 15.12 -5.91
N ILE A 264 17.99 15.44 -5.32
CA ILE A 264 16.89 14.46 -5.22
C ILE A 264 16.28 14.18 -6.59
N ALA A 265 16.07 15.19 -7.43
CA ALA A 265 15.49 15.00 -8.75
C ALA A 265 16.40 14.15 -9.66
N GLU A 266 17.72 14.23 -9.48
CA GLU A 266 18.68 13.38 -10.19
C GLU A 266 18.58 11.92 -9.75
N LEU A 267 18.52 11.66 -8.44
CA LEU A 267 18.29 10.33 -7.90
C LEU A 267 16.99 9.73 -8.45
N MET A 268 15.89 10.50 -8.38
CA MET A 268 14.56 10.06 -8.89
C MET A 268 14.60 9.75 -10.39
N SER A 269 15.28 10.59 -11.19
CA SER A 269 15.43 10.37 -12.62
C SER A 269 16.26 9.12 -12.92
N ASP A 270 17.38 8.93 -12.24
CA ASP A 270 18.24 7.75 -12.43
C ASP A 270 17.50 6.46 -12.06
N ILE A 271 16.75 6.46 -10.95
CA ILE A 271 15.92 5.32 -10.56
C ILE A 271 14.82 5.07 -11.60
N GLY A 272 14.05 6.09 -11.95
CA GLY A 272 12.93 5.95 -12.90
C GLY A 272 13.39 5.40 -14.25
N ILE A 273 14.52 5.87 -14.78
CA ILE A 273 15.10 5.31 -16.02
C ILE A 273 15.54 3.85 -15.81
N SER A 274 16.16 3.53 -14.66
CA SER A 274 16.67 2.18 -14.36
C SER A 274 15.56 1.13 -14.24
N VAL A 275 14.36 1.55 -13.84
CA VAL A 275 13.20 0.65 -13.72
C VAL A 275 12.29 0.72 -14.96
N ASP A 276 12.76 1.27 -16.06
CA ASP A 276 12.02 1.40 -17.33
C ASP A 276 10.66 2.11 -17.16
N MET A 277 10.65 3.24 -16.44
CA MET A 277 9.45 3.98 -16.10
C MET A 277 8.68 4.45 -17.34
N SER A 278 7.41 4.10 -17.43
CA SER A 278 6.46 4.69 -18.37
C SER A 278 5.95 6.00 -17.79
N TYR A 279 6.63 7.08 -18.13
CA TYR A 279 6.34 8.42 -17.61
C TYR A 279 5.00 8.98 -18.10
N GLY A 280 4.33 9.77 -17.25
CA GLY A 280 3.06 10.45 -17.53
C GLY A 280 2.63 11.35 -16.37
N PRO A 281 1.39 11.86 -16.39
CA PRO A 281 0.78 12.50 -15.22
C PRO A 281 0.73 11.57 -14.01
N SER A 282 0.49 10.28 -14.25
CA SER A 282 0.72 9.17 -13.36
C SER A 282 1.71 8.22 -14.03
N SER A 283 2.86 7.98 -13.41
CA SER A 283 3.96 7.18 -13.96
C SER A 283 4.00 5.80 -13.32
N GLY A 284 4.24 4.75 -14.10
CA GLY A 284 4.26 3.37 -13.64
C GLY A 284 5.25 2.49 -14.38
N THR A 285 5.52 1.30 -13.84
CA THR A 285 6.40 0.28 -14.42
C THR A 285 5.95 -1.12 -13.98
N SER A 286 6.62 -2.16 -14.45
CA SER A 286 6.32 -3.57 -14.09
C SER A 286 6.67 -3.93 -12.63
N GLY A 287 7.26 -3.02 -11.86
CA GLY A 287 7.40 -3.15 -10.41
C GLY A 287 8.57 -4.00 -9.93
N SER A 288 8.34 -4.93 -9.01
CA SER A 288 9.38 -5.64 -8.24
C SER A 288 10.49 -6.32 -9.05
N PRO A 289 10.25 -6.97 -10.20
CA PRO A 289 11.34 -7.58 -10.97
C PRO A 289 12.36 -6.56 -11.49
N VAL A 290 11.89 -5.41 -12.00
CA VAL A 290 12.79 -4.36 -12.49
C VAL A 290 13.48 -3.62 -11.35
N VAL A 291 12.82 -3.52 -10.18
CA VAL A 291 13.43 -2.95 -8.96
C VAL A 291 14.59 -3.83 -8.47
N GLN A 292 14.36 -5.15 -8.35
CA GLN A 292 15.43 -6.09 -8.00
C GLN A 292 16.64 -5.95 -8.93
N ARG A 293 16.40 -5.95 -10.24
CA ARG A 293 17.44 -5.78 -11.26
C ARG A 293 18.19 -4.45 -11.08
N ALA A 294 17.44 -3.34 -10.98
CA ALA A 294 18.03 -2.01 -10.89
C ALA A 294 18.90 -1.86 -9.63
N LEU A 295 18.43 -2.31 -8.49
CA LEU A 295 19.19 -2.26 -7.23
C LEU A 295 20.51 -3.03 -7.35
N LYS A 296 20.49 -4.25 -7.90
CA LYS A 296 21.71 -5.06 -8.06
C LYS A 296 22.65 -4.50 -9.11
N GLU A 297 22.14 -4.28 -10.32
CA GLU A 297 22.99 -3.99 -11.47
C GLU A 297 23.40 -2.52 -11.56
N ASN A 298 22.43 -1.63 -11.37
CA ASN A 298 22.66 -0.21 -11.58
C ASN A 298 23.20 0.48 -10.32
N PHE A 299 22.70 0.09 -9.15
CA PHE A 299 23.04 0.74 -7.89
C PHE A 299 24.01 -0.06 -7.00
N GLY A 300 24.36 -1.29 -7.35
CA GLY A 300 25.37 -2.08 -6.67
C GLY A 300 24.98 -2.55 -5.28
N TYR A 301 23.67 -2.73 -5.02
CA TYR A 301 23.17 -3.38 -3.82
C TYR A 301 23.56 -4.85 -3.78
N SER A 302 23.45 -5.46 -2.61
CA SER A 302 23.78 -6.85 -2.33
C SER A 302 23.18 -7.82 -3.35
N CYS A 303 23.88 -8.89 -3.67
CA CYS A 303 23.36 -10.00 -4.47
C CYS A 303 22.19 -10.74 -3.81
N PHE A 304 21.97 -10.54 -2.50
CA PHE A 304 20.85 -11.09 -1.75
C PHE A 304 19.53 -10.33 -1.95
N VAL A 305 19.54 -9.16 -2.60
CA VAL A 305 18.30 -8.49 -3.00
C VAL A 305 17.47 -9.45 -3.85
N GLN A 306 16.27 -9.73 -3.42
CA GLN A 306 15.40 -10.73 -4.06
C GLN A 306 13.97 -10.23 -4.12
N GLU A 307 13.36 -10.36 -5.28
CA GLU A 307 11.92 -10.30 -5.42
C GLU A 307 11.30 -11.59 -4.89
N ILE A 308 10.18 -11.46 -4.19
CA ILE A 308 9.34 -12.54 -3.72
C ILE A 308 7.88 -12.23 -4.04
N ASP A 309 7.14 -13.24 -4.48
CA ASP A 309 5.70 -13.14 -4.76
C ASP A 309 4.90 -13.63 -3.57
N ARG A 310 3.81 -12.94 -3.23
CA ARG A 310 2.94 -13.30 -2.10
C ARG A 310 2.28 -14.66 -2.29
N ASP A 311 1.97 -15.02 -3.54
CA ASP A 311 1.27 -16.26 -3.88
C ASP A 311 2.13 -17.52 -3.65
N ASP A 312 3.45 -17.36 -3.54
CA ASP A 312 4.38 -18.46 -3.26
C ASP A 312 4.40 -18.87 -1.77
N PHE A 313 3.70 -18.14 -0.90
CA PHE A 313 3.79 -18.32 0.56
C PHE A 313 2.41 -18.41 1.22
N CYS A 314 2.29 -19.26 2.26
CA CYS A 314 1.21 -19.09 3.22
C CYS A 314 1.41 -17.79 4.01
N LYS A 315 0.36 -17.31 4.69
CA LYS A 315 0.40 -16.04 5.43
C LYS A 315 1.56 -15.99 6.42
N GLU A 316 1.69 -17.04 7.23
CA GLU A 316 2.69 -17.11 8.30
C GLU A 316 4.12 -16.98 7.75
N ASN A 317 4.41 -17.68 6.65
CA ASN A 317 5.72 -17.63 6.01
C ASN A 317 5.98 -16.28 5.34
N TRP A 318 4.93 -15.63 4.79
CA TRP A 318 5.03 -14.30 4.23
C TRP A 318 5.34 -13.26 5.30
N GLU A 319 4.55 -13.25 6.38
CA GLU A 319 4.77 -12.36 7.52
C GLU A 319 6.14 -12.59 8.16
N GLU A 320 6.59 -13.85 8.30
CA GLU A 320 7.92 -14.18 8.80
C GLU A 320 9.03 -13.57 7.94
N LYS A 321 8.88 -13.62 6.59
CA LYS A 321 9.86 -12.99 5.69
C LYS A 321 9.90 -11.47 5.86
N ILE A 322 8.75 -10.81 5.90
CA ILE A 322 8.68 -9.36 6.11
C ILE A 322 9.26 -8.98 7.48
N ASN A 323 8.86 -9.67 8.53
CA ASN A 323 9.34 -9.43 9.89
C ASN A 323 10.85 -9.67 10.02
N ASN A 324 11.40 -10.66 9.31
CA ASN A 324 12.83 -10.89 9.26
C ASN A 324 13.59 -9.69 8.66
N GLU A 325 13.06 -9.06 7.61
CA GLU A 325 13.66 -7.85 7.06
C GLU A 325 13.62 -6.70 8.06
N LEU A 326 12.46 -6.44 8.65
CA LEU A 326 12.26 -5.34 9.58
C LEU A 326 13.15 -5.47 10.83
N THR A 327 13.26 -6.67 11.41
CA THR A 327 14.14 -6.93 12.55
C THR A 327 15.62 -6.78 12.25
N HIS A 328 16.01 -6.95 10.98
CA HIS A 328 17.35 -6.67 10.49
C HIS A 328 17.53 -5.22 10.01
N ILE A 329 16.57 -4.35 10.35
CA ILE A 329 16.63 -2.91 10.04
C ILE A 329 16.72 -2.66 8.51
N ARG A 330 15.98 -3.43 7.75
CA ARG A 330 15.88 -3.33 6.29
C ARG A 330 14.45 -2.97 5.89
N PRO A 331 14.18 -1.74 5.44
CA PRO A 331 12.91 -1.38 4.86
C PRO A 331 12.63 -2.22 3.61
N VAL A 332 11.38 -2.64 3.44
CA VAL A 332 10.95 -3.53 2.37
C VAL A 332 10.23 -2.73 1.31
N TYR A 333 10.67 -2.85 0.05
CA TYR A 333 9.86 -2.42 -1.08
C TYR A 333 8.68 -3.39 -1.23
N TYR A 334 7.48 -2.84 -1.25
CA TYR A 334 6.26 -3.62 -1.35
C TYR A 334 5.35 -3.05 -2.43
N GLN A 335 4.64 -3.91 -3.14
CA GLN A 335 3.67 -3.51 -4.13
C GLN A 335 2.51 -4.48 -4.21
N GLY A 336 1.42 -4.02 -4.80
CA GLY A 336 0.27 -4.83 -5.18
C GLY A 336 -0.50 -4.16 -6.31
N ILE A 337 -1.40 -4.90 -6.93
CA ILE A 337 -2.28 -4.44 -8.00
C ILE A 337 -3.71 -4.44 -7.47
N GLY A 338 -4.48 -3.41 -7.78
CA GLY A 338 -5.90 -3.29 -7.52
C GLY A 338 -6.68 -2.90 -8.77
N ASP A 339 -8.00 -2.76 -8.65
CA ASP A 339 -8.89 -2.41 -9.77
C ASP A 339 -8.51 -1.11 -10.49
N GLU A 340 -7.89 -0.18 -9.78
CA GLU A 340 -7.49 1.13 -10.31
C GLU A 340 -5.99 1.21 -10.67
N GLY A 341 -5.28 0.08 -10.64
CA GLY A 341 -3.86 -0.02 -10.99
C GLY A 341 -2.98 -0.50 -9.86
N GLY A 342 -1.67 -0.57 -10.12
CA GLY A 342 -0.66 -0.98 -9.15
C GLY A 342 -0.12 0.19 -8.34
N HIS A 343 0.26 -0.08 -7.09
CA HIS A 343 1.00 0.87 -6.27
C HIS A 343 2.18 0.21 -5.56
N ALA A 344 3.27 0.98 -5.46
CA ALA A 344 4.47 0.61 -4.72
C ALA A 344 4.65 1.56 -3.52
N PHE A 345 5.03 0.99 -2.38
CA PHE A 345 5.25 1.69 -1.13
C PHE A 345 6.34 1.01 -0.30
N VAL A 346 6.64 1.53 0.87
CA VAL A 346 7.65 0.96 1.76
C VAL A 346 6.99 0.44 3.03
N LEU A 347 7.26 -0.84 3.36
CA LEU A 347 7.01 -1.36 4.70
C LEU A 347 8.28 -1.17 5.53
N ASP A 348 8.16 -0.51 6.67
CA ASP A 348 9.33 -0.10 7.42
C ASP A 348 9.19 -0.20 8.95
N GLY A 349 8.11 -0.82 9.42
CA GLY A 349 7.87 -1.07 10.83
C GLY A 349 6.80 -2.12 11.09
N SER A 350 6.70 -2.60 12.33
CA SER A 350 5.67 -3.53 12.80
C SER A 350 5.32 -3.22 14.26
N ASP A 351 4.03 -3.27 14.60
CA ASP A 351 3.55 -3.04 15.97
C ASP A 351 3.49 -4.31 16.84
N GLY A 352 3.84 -5.46 16.26
CA GLY A 352 3.78 -6.76 16.95
C GLY A 352 2.38 -7.40 16.95
N ASN A 353 1.33 -6.71 16.51
CA ASN A 353 -0.06 -7.17 16.52
C ASN A 353 -0.63 -7.40 15.11
N GLY A 354 0.24 -7.58 14.13
CA GLY A 354 -0.13 -7.81 12.73
C GLY A 354 -0.40 -6.55 11.94
N PHE A 355 0.03 -5.38 12.44
CA PHE A 355 0.03 -4.14 11.69
C PHE A 355 1.45 -3.78 11.27
N TYR A 356 1.59 -3.39 10.02
CA TYR A 356 2.85 -2.96 9.42
C TYR A 356 2.80 -1.47 9.12
N HIS A 357 3.87 -0.75 9.46
CA HIS A 357 3.97 0.65 9.09
C HIS A 357 4.22 0.78 7.60
N ILE A 358 3.37 1.57 6.94
CA ILE A 358 3.43 1.87 5.50
C ILE A 358 3.80 3.34 5.31
N ASN A 359 4.85 3.57 4.54
CA ASN A 359 5.16 4.87 3.96
C ASN A 359 4.71 4.87 2.49
N TRP A 360 3.66 5.60 2.20
CA TRP A 360 3.00 5.60 0.90
C TRP A 360 3.74 6.35 -0.21
N GLY A 361 4.72 7.20 0.14
CA GLY A 361 5.40 8.06 -0.82
C GLY A 361 4.58 9.30 -1.22
N TRP A 362 3.84 9.87 -0.28
CA TRP A 362 2.98 11.05 -0.42
C TRP A 362 3.36 12.17 0.55
N GLY A 363 4.67 12.41 0.69
CA GLY A 363 5.15 13.45 1.58
C GLY A 363 4.88 13.21 3.07
N GLY A 364 4.57 11.97 3.45
CA GLY A 364 4.21 11.58 4.81
C GLY A 364 2.70 11.52 5.08
N ASP A 365 1.89 12.01 4.17
CA ASP A 365 0.43 11.98 4.30
C ASP A 365 -0.08 10.55 4.37
N SER A 366 -1.01 10.31 5.30
CA SER A 366 -1.66 9.02 5.56
C SER A 366 -0.70 7.86 5.90
N ASN A 367 0.59 8.12 6.16
CA ASN A 367 1.48 7.11 6.68
C ASN A 367 0.95 6.57 8.02
N GLY A 368 1.09 5.27 8.25
CA GLY A 368 0.58 4.64 9.45
C GLY A 368 0.73 3.14 9.45
N PHE A 369 0.10 2.51 10.43
CA PHE A 369 0.10 1.07 10.61
C PHE A 369 -1.18 0.48 10.01
N PHE A 370 -1.01 -0.51 9.13
CA PHE A 370 -2.12 -1.15 8.41
C PHE A 370 -1.95 -2.66 8.43
N ARG A 371 -3.07 -3.37 8.41
CA ARG A 371 -3.04 -4.79 8.08
C ARG A 371 -2.74 -4.96 6.60
N LEU A 372 -2.01 -5.97 6.23
CA LEU A 372 -1.78 -6.28 4.81
C LEU A 372 -2.99 -6.95 4.16
N ASP A 373 -3.87 -7.54 4.98
CA ASP A 373 -5.15 -8.09 4.57
C ASP A 373 -6.22 -7.85 5.65
N ALA A 374 -7.49 -7.79 5.26
CA ALA A 374 -8.63 -7.68 6.18
C ALA A 374 -9.37 -9.02 6.35
N LEU A 375 -8.95 -10.08 5.65
CA LEU A 375 -9.54 -11.41 5.69
C LEU A 375 -8.74 -12.37 6.56
N ASN A 376 -9.42 -13.38 7.11
CA ASN A 376 -8.74 -14.51 7.73
C ASN A 376 -8.09 -15.39 6.65
N PRO A 377 -6.77 -15.63 6.72
CA PRO A 377 -6.01 -16.35 5.69
C PRO A 377 -6.37 -17.82 5.51
N SER A 378 -7.12 -18.42 6.43
CA SER A 378 -7.57 -19.81 6.30
C SER A 378 -8.53 -20.03 5.11
N ILE A 379 -9.02 -18.97 4.48
CA ILE A 379 -9.98 -19.01 3.37
C ILE A 379 -9.32 -18.60 2.03
N LEU A 380 -8.19 -17.94 2.06
CA LEU A 380 -7.39 -17.62 0.87
C LEU A 380 -6.56 -18.85 0.42
N GLY A 381 -7.25 -19.95 0.11
CA GLY A 381 -6.68 -21.01 -0.71
C GLY A 381 -6.51 -20.50 -2.14
N THR A 382 -5.30 -20.63 -2.69
CA THR A 382 -4.92 -20.53 -4.11
C THR A 382 -5.93 -19.81 -5.01
N GLY A 383 -5.70 -18.51 -5.25
CA GLY A 383 -6.49 -17.71 -6.19
C GLY A 383 -7.48 -16.81 -5.50
N GLY A 384 -7.01 -15.83 -4.72
CA GLY A 384 -7.85 -14.79 -4.13
C GLY A 384 -8.60 -14.02 -5.22
N GLY A 385 -9.91 -13.82 -4.99
CA GLY A 385 -10.82 -13.15 -5.92
C GLY A 385 -10.46 -11.68 -6.16
N SER A 386 -10.97 -11.20 -7.26
CA SER A 386 -10.79 -9.87 -7.84
C SER A 386 -11.04 -8.71 -6.87
N GLY A 387 -10.06 -7.85 -6.70
CA GLY A 387 -10.23 -6.47 -6.23
C GLY A 387 -9.37 -6.09 -5.03
N GLY A 388 -8.38 -5.26 -5.27
CA GLY A 388 -7.50 -4.66 -4.29
C GLY A 388 -6.03 -4.98 -4.56
N PHE A 389 -5.09 -4.38 -3.82
CA PHE A 389 -3.66 -4.74 -3.93
C PHE A 389 -3.35 -6.17 -3.44
N ASN A 390 -4.36 -7.02 -3.37
CA ASN A 390 -4.25 -8.44 -3.08
C ASN A 390 -3.95 -9.27 -4.33
N ASP A 391 -4.15 -8.70 -5.52
CA ASP A 391 -3.70 -9.35 -6.73
C ASP A 391 -2.21 -9.03 -6.94
N HIS A 392 -1.42 -10.08 -7.15
CA HIS A 392 0.01 -9.95 -7.44
C HIS A 392 0.76 -9.09 -6.41
N GLN A 393 0.49 -9.28 -5.11
CA GLN A 393 1.34 -8.69 -4.08
C GLN A 393 2.74 -9.26 -4.20
N SER A 394 3.73 -8.39 -4.22
CA SER A 394 5.13 -8.80 -4.23
C SER A 394 5.98 -7.83 -3.42
N ALA A 395 7.13 -8.31 -2.99
CA ALA A 395 8.09 -7.53 -2.24
C ALA A 395 9.49 -7.71 -2.78
N VAL A 396 10.34 -6.71 -2.56
CA VAL A 396 11.78 -6.87 -2.73
C VAL A 396 12.42 -6.84 -1.36
N VAL A 397 13.07 -7.93 -1.00
CA VAL A 397 13.70 -8.19 0.30
C VAL A 397 15.23 -8.25 0.16
N GLY A 398 15.95 -8.27 1.30
CA GLY A 398 17.42 -8.32 1.30
C GLY A 398 18.04 -7.02 0.82
N ILE A 399 17.33 -5.89 0.87
CA ILE A 399 17.84 -4.61 0.40
C ILE A 399 18.83 -4.06 1.45
N ALA A 400 20.09 -4.31 1.21
CA ALA A 400 21.22 -3.83 2.02
C ALA A 400 22.39 -3.43 1.12
N PRO A 401 23.21 -2.43 1.55
CA PRO A 401 24.43 -2.01 0.84
C PRO A 401 25.40 -3.15 0.55
#